data_99716518581b923e3c1ad31320ad343f
#
_entry.id   99716518581b923e3c1ad31320ad343f
#
_cell.length_a   1.000
_cell.length_b   1.000
_cell.length_c   1.000
_cell.angle_alpha   90.00
_cell.angle_beta   90.00
_cell.angle_gamma   90.00
#
_symmetry.space_group_name_H-M   'P 1'
#
loop_
_entity.id
_entity.type
_entity.pdbx_description
1 polymer ?
#
loop_
_entity_poly.entity_id
_entity_poly.type
_entity_poly.pdbx_seq_one_letter_code
_entity_poly.pdbx_strand_id
1 'polypeptide(L)'
;MRSRLYPSLLICLALGLATPAPAATAPPGQAGDLFTLLDNVARMASSGLANWLRLSRETAVTAGVEPIPLDIRARLEPWYDFQVLDAARYQVGNPEQLDAASAFLQNPDVAAVTLVDVIVFRNAGDARDNVALWAHELKHVQQYQQWGVDDFAARYTRNYEAVEAPAYAIQAEVAKALRLT
;
A
#
# COMPACT_ATOMS: atom_id res chain seq x y z
N MET A 1 23.27 14.21 15.02
CA MET A 1 22.08 13.32 15.05
C MET A 1 20.86 14.17 15.36
N ARG A 2 20.06 14.51 14.36
CA ARG A 2 18.80 15.26 14.53
C ARG A 2 17.68 14.35 14.05
N SER A 3 16.91 13.82 15.01
CA SER A 3 15.68 13.10 14.78
C SER A 3 14.65 14.04 14.17
N ARG A 4 14.26 13.82 12.93
CA ARG A 4 13.12 14.48 12.32
C ARG A 4 11.84 13.79 12.78
N LEU A 5 11.15 14.46 13.71
CA LEU A 5 9.77 14.16 14.07
C LEU A 5 8.89 14.63 12.90
N TYR A 6 8.16 13.73 12.29
CA TYR A 6 7.15 14.05 11.30
C TYR A 6 5.91 14.64 12.00
N PRO A 7 5.43 15.82 11.62
CA PRO A 7 4.17 16.34 12.16
C PRO A 7 3.00 15.64 11.46
N SER A 8 2.23 14.89 12.23
CA SER A 8 0.90 14.43 11.83
C SER A 8 0.01 15.63 11.59
N LEU A 9 -0.39 15.85 10.34
CA LEU A 9 -1.33 16.90 9.98
C LEU A 9 -2.74 16.45 10.35
N LEU A 10 -3.17 16.79 11.57
CA LEU A 10 -4.56 16.69 12.02
C LEU A 10 -5.36 17.79 11.31
N ILE A 11 -6.15 17.42 10.33
CA ILE A 11 -7.18 18.30 9.77
C ILE A 11 -8.32 18.32 10.79
N CYS A 12 -8.29 19.31 11.69
CA CYS A 12 -9.43 19.66 12.52
C CYS A 12 -10.49 20.36 11.66
N LEU A 13 -11.52 19.62 11.24
CA LEU A 13 -12.74 20.22 10.73
C LEU A 13 -13.49 20.87 11.89
N ALA A 14 -13.47 22.19 11.98
CA ALA A 14 -14.22 22.96 12.97
C ALA A 14 -15.72 22.81 12.68
N LEU A 15 -16.39 21.93 13.43
CA LEU A 15 -17.84 21.84 13.47
C LEU A 15 -18.36 22.99 14.35
N GLY A 16 -18.89 24.02 13.72
CA GLY A 16 -19.65 25.07 14.38
C GLY A 16 -20.83 24.46 15.13
N LEU A 17 -20.99 24.86 16.41
CA LEU A 17 -22.15 24.53 17.23
C LEU A 17 -23.42 25.17 16.63
N ALA A 18 -24.11 24.41 15.78
CA ALA A 18 -25.47 24.71 15.40
C ALA A 18 -26.41 24.05 16.40
N THR A 19 -27.35 24.85 16.97
CA THR A 19 -28.43 24.38 17.84
C THR A 19 -29.23 23.27 17.18
N PRO A 20 -29.63 22.21 17.91
CA PRO A 20 -30.40 21.12 17.32
C PRO A 20 -31.77 21.60 16.88
N ALA A 21 -31.98 21.67 15.58
CA ALA A 21 -33.31 21.71 15.02
C ALA A 21 -34.02 20.37 15.27
N PRO A 22 -35.37 20.34 15.45
CA PRO A 22 -36.08 19.08 15.66
C PRO A 22 -35.82 18.14 14.47
N ALA A 23 -35.42 16.90 14.79
CA ALA A 23 -35.12 15.86 13.82
C ALA A 23 -36.35 15.62 12.92
N ALA A 24 -36.30 16.13 11.69
CA ALA A 24 -37.20 15.70 10.65
C ALA A 24 -36.84 14.22 10.38
N THR A 25 -37.77 13.32 10.70
CA THR A 25 -37.67 11.89 10.35
C THR A 25 -37.60 11.80 8.82
N ALA A 26 -36.43 11.50 8.28
CA ALA A 26 -36.26 11.25 6.86
C ALA A 26 -37.16 10.07 6.44
N PRO A 27 -37.85 10.15 5.28
CA PRO A 27 -38.68 9.06 4.81
C PRO A 27 -37.84 7.77 4.63
N PRO A 28 -38.35 6.58 4.96
CA PRO A 28 -37.60 5.31 5.04
C PRO A 28 -36.97 4.83 3.72
N GLY A 29 -37.19 5.49 2.58
CA GLY A 29 -36.57 5.18 1.29
C GLY A 29 -35.20 5.82 1.07
N GLN A 30 -34.94 7.02 1.60
CA GLN A 30 -33.73 7.79 1.26
C GLN A 30 -32.42 7.24 1.90
N ALA A 31 -32.50 6.58 3.05
CA ALA A 31 -31.34 5.98 3.68
C ALA A 31 -30.86 4.76 2.89
N GLY A 32 -31.77 3.93 2.38
CA GLY A 32 -31.42 2.76 1.55
C GLY A 32 -30.72 3.16 0.24
N ASP A 33 -31.20 4.22 -0.40
CA ASP A 33 -30.63 4.73 -1.65
C ASP A 33 -29.22 5.29 -1.44
N LEU A 34 -28.98 5.99 -0.32
CA LEU A 34 -27.64 6.52 0.01
C LEU A 34 -26.63 5.39 0.29
N PHE A 35 -27.03 4.37 1.07
CA PHE A 35 -26.14 3.22 1.33
C PHE A 35 -25.81 2.47 0.05
N THR A 36 -26.78 2.28 -0.82
CA THR A 36 -26.57 1.63 -2.12
C THR A 36 -25.63 2.45 -3.01
N LEU A 37 -25.75 3.76 -3.00
CA LEU A 37 -24.88 4.66 -3.75
C LEU A 37 -23.44 4.61 -3.21
N LEU A 38 -23.25 4.67 -1.90
CA LEU A 38 -21.92 4.61 -1.28
C LEU A 38 -21.24 3.28 -1.54
N ASP A 39 -21.98 2.16 -1.48
CA ASP A 39 -21.47 0.84 -1.79
C ASP A 39 -21.10 0.69 -3.28
N ASN A 40 -21.87 1.27 -4.18
CA ASN A 40 -21.53 1.33 -5.61
C ASN A 40 -20.24 2.11 -5.86
N VAL A 41 -20.08 3.28 -5.22
CA VAL A 41 -18.87 4.10 -5.33
C VAL A 41 -17.65 3.34 -4.79
N ALA A 42 -17.78 2.68 -3.65
CA ALA A 42 -16.70 1.88 -3.07
C ALA A 42 -16.30 0.70 -3.99
N ARG A 43 -17.27 0.02 -4.59
CA ARG A 43 -17.00 -1.04 -5.59
C ARG A 43 -16.30 -0.50 -6.83
N MET A 44 -16.71 0.64 -7.34
CA MET A 44 -16.07 1.27 -8.51
C MET A 44 -14.62 1.66 -8.19
N ALA A 45 -14.37 2.24 -7.02
CA ALA A 45 -13.04 2.60 -6.58
C ALA A 45 -12.12 1.38 -6.44
N SER A 46 -12.60 0.31 -5.79
CA SER A 46 -11.81 -0.92 -5.63
C SER A 46 -11.55 -1.63 -6.96
N SER A 47 -12.54 -1.69 -7.86
CA SER A 47 -12.35 -2.24 -9.21
C SER A 47 -11.37 -1.42 -10.04
N GLY A 48 -11.42 -0.09 -9.92
CA GLY A 48 -10.46 0.82 -10.55
C GLY A 48 -9.03 0.55 -10.08
N LEU A 49 -8.82 0.44 -8.76
CA LEU A 49 -7.53 0.11 -8.18
C LEU A 49 -7.04 -1.26 -8.62
N ALA A 50 -7.90 -2.29 -8.58
CA ALA A 50 -7.53 -3.64 -8.99
C ALA A 50 -7.08 -3.71 -10.46
N ASN A 51 -7.79 -3.03 -11.35
CA ASN A 51 -7.43 -2.96 -12.76
C ASN A 51 -6.11 -2.20 -12.97
N TRP A 52 -5.93 -1.06 -12.29
CA TRP A 52 -4.68 -0.31 -12.33
C TRP A 52 -3.50 -1.15 -11.85
N LEU A 53 -3.63 -1.88 -10.74
CA LEU A 53 -2.59 -2.77 -10.22
C LEU A 53 -2.16 -3.84 -11.26
N ARG A 54 -3.13 -4.48 -11.93
CA ARG A 54 -2.86 -5.50 -12.95
C ARG A 54 -2.14 -4.91 -14.17
N LEU A 55 -2.65 -3.79 -14.70
CA LEU A 55 -2.05 -3.13 -15.87
C LEU A 55 -0.64 -2.60 -15.56
N SER A 56 -0.45 -2.00 -14.39
CA SER A 56 0.85 -1.51 -13.95
C SER A 56 1.85 -2.65 -13.75
N ARG A 57 1.41 -3.80 -13.20
CA ARG A 57 2.22 -5.01 -13.11
C ARG A 57 2.66 -5.51 -14.49
N GLU A 58 1.73 -5.62 -15.44
CA GLU A 58 2.04 -6.05 -16.81
C GLU A 58 3.04 -5.11 -17.49
N THR A 59 2.86 -3.81 -17.30
CA THR A 59 3.79 -2.79 -17.80
C THR A 59 5.18 -2.97 -17.19
N ALA A 60 5.26 -3.18 -15.87
CA ALA A 60 6.51 -3.40 -15.17
C ALA A 60 7.22 -4.68 -15.67
N VAL A 61 6.49 -5.78 -15.81
CA VAL A 61 7.04 -7.06 -16.34
C VAL A 61 7.56 -6.89 -17.78
N THR A 62 6.83 -6.16 -18.63
CA THR A 62 7.24 -5.90 -20.02
C THR A 62 8.49 -5.03 -20.09
N ALA A 63 8.66 -4.09 -19.16
CA ALA A 63 9.84 -3.24 -19.07
C ALA A 63 11.10 -4.00 -18.59
N GLY A 64 10.90 -5.15 -17.94
CA GLY A 64 11.94 -6.01 -17.39
C GLY A 64 11.97 -5.96 -15.87
N VAL A 65 11.99 -7.14 -15.27
CA VAL A 65 12.04 -7.32 -13.82
C VAL A 65 13.13 -8.32 -13.44
N GLU A 66 13.68 -8.16 -12.25
CA GLU A 66 14.74 -9.02 -11.71
C GLU A 66 14.26 -9.77 -10.47
N PRO A 67 14.84 -10.93 -10.13
CA PRO A 67 14.62 -11.58 -8.85
C PRO A 67 15.24 -10.76 -7.71
N ILE A 68 14.78 -10.98 -6.48
CA ILE A 68 15.36 -10.34 -5.28
C ILE A 68 16.88 -10.57 -5.26
N PRO A 69 17.71 -9.51 -5.05
CA PRO A 69 19.16 -9.66 -4.89
C PRO A 69 19.50 -10.67 -3.80
N LEU A 70 20.50 -11.52 -4.02
CA LEU A 70 20.81 -12.66 -3.14
C LEU A 70 21.14 -12.25 -1.69
N ASP A 71 21.81 -11.12 -1.52
CA ASP A 71 22.15 -10.58 -0.20
C ASP A 71 20.93 -10.01 0.55
N ILE A 72 20.00 -9.37 -0.16
CA ILE A 72 18.71 -8.94 0.37
C ILE A 72 17.86 -10.16 0.74
N ARG A 73 17.77 -11.15 -0.17
CA ARG A 73 17.01 -12.37 0.03
C ARG A 73 17.48 -13.12 1.28
N ALA A 74 18.79 -13.33 1.43
CA ALA A 74 19.37 -14.03 2.57
C ALA A 74 19.02 -13.39 3.92
N ARG A 75 18.88 -12.05 3.95
CA ARG A 75 18.48 -11.31 5.16
C ARG A 75 16.98 -11.40 5.44
N LEU A 76 16.15 -11.72 4.43
CA LEU A 76 14.70 -11.78 4.54
C LEU A 76 14.16 -13.20 4.72
N GLU A 77 14.95 -14.22 4.47
CA GLU A 77 14.57 -15.64 4.71
C GLU A 77 14.09 -15.95 6.14
N PRO A 78 14.58 -15.29 7.20
CA PRO A 78 14.04 -15.49 8.55
C PRO A 78 12.63 -14.93 8.75
N TRP A 79 12.15 -14.08 7.84
CA TRP A 79 10.91 -13.30 7.97
C TRP A 79 9.80 -13.72 7.01
N TYR A 80 10.17 -14.37 5.89
CA TYR A 80 9.24 -14.71 4.81
C TYR A 80 9.43 -16.13 4.31
N ASP A 81 8.32 -16.80 4.03
CA ASP A 81 8.31 -18.10 3.38
C ASP A 81 8.90 -18.03 1.96
N PHE A 82 9.50 -19.13 1.51
CA PHE A 82 10.08 -19.22 0.16
C PHE A 82 9.06 -18.87 -0.94
N GLN A 83 7.78 -19.18 -0.76
CA GLN A 83 6.74 -18.85 -1.74
C GLN A 83 6.63 -17.35 -1.99
N VAL A 84 6.76 -16.52 -0.95
CA VAL A 84 6.76 -15.05 -1.08
C VAL A 84 8.04 -14.58 -1.76
N LEU A 85 9.18 -15.07 -1.31
CA LEU A 85 10.50 -14.67 -1.83
C LEU A 85 10.71 -15.10 -3.28
N ASP A 86 10.22 -16.29 -3.67
CA ASP A 86 10.36 -16.81 -5.03
C ASP A 86 9.40 -16.15 -6.02
N ALA A 87 8.23 -15.70 -5.57
CA ALA A 87 7.28 -15.00 -6.41
C ALA A 87 7.71 -13.55 -6.70
N ALA A 88 8.32 -12.88 -5.73
CA ALA A 88 8.63 -11.47 -5.84
C ALA A 88 9.67 -11.18 -6.92
N ARG A 89 9.39 -10.12 -7.68
CA ARG A 89 10.31 -9.51 -8.66
C ARG A 89 10.46 -8.05 -8.34
N TYR A 90 11.49 -7.41 -8.85
CA TYR A 90 11.63 -5.97 -8.69
C TYR A 90 12.19 -5.29 -9.93
N GLN A 91 12.00 -3.98 -9.96
CA GLN A 91 12.68 -3.05 -10.85
C GLN A 91 12.89 -1.72 -10.14
N VAL A 92 13.78 -0.90 -10.69
CA VAL A 92 13.86 0.53 -10.38
C VAL A 92 13.03 1.26 -11.41
N GLY A 93 11.91 1.85 -10.97
CA GLY A 93 10.96 2.53 -11.85
C GLY A 93 11.42 3.93 -12.24
N ASN A 94 10.78 4.49 -13.26
CA ASN A 94 10.90 5.90 -13.55
C ASN A 94 9.98 6.73 -12.61
N PRO A 95 10.25 8.05 -12.47
CA PRO A 95 9.43 8.93 -11.63
C PRO A 95 7.94 8.92 -11.98
N GLU A 96 7.59 8.87 -13.26
CA GLU A 96 6.19 8.91 -13.73
C GLU A 96 5.36 7.72 -13.26
N GLN A 97 5.95 6.51 -13.25
CA GLN A 97 5.27 5.30 -12.74
C GLN A 97 4.98 5.40 -11.25
N LEU A 98 5.93 5.94 -10.48
CA LEU A 98 5.79 6.09 -9.04
C LEU A 98 4.90 7.27 -8.65
N ASP A 99 4.85 8.32 -9.45
CA ASP A 99 3.94 9.44 -9.24
C ASP A 99 2.48 9.03 -9.50
N ALA A 100 2.24 8.20 -10.51
CA ALA A 100 0.93 7.59 -10.73
C ALA A 100 0.54 6.68 -9.54
N ALA A 101 1.45 5.86 -9.03
CA ALA A 101 1.25 5.05 -7.84
C ALA A 101 0.95 5.92 -6.61
N SER A 102 1.72 6.98 -6.39
CA SER A 102 1.53 7.93 -5.29
C SER A 102 0.14 8.56 -5.31
N ALA A 103 -0.35 8.94 -6.49
CA ALA A 103 -1.67 9.51 -6.67
C ALA A 103 -2.79 8.48 -6.36
N PHE A 104 -2.63 7.23 -6.83
CA PHE A 104 -3.61 6.17 -6.57
C PHE A 104 -3.63 5.71 -5.10
N LEU A 105 -2.46 5.62 -4.48
CA LEU A 105 -2.30 5.17 -3.10
C LEU A 105 -2.39 6.31 -2.09
N GLN A 106 -2.60 7.54 -2.54
CA GLN A 106 -2.70 8.76 -1.72
C GLN A 106 -1.49 8.96 -0.79
N ASN A 107 -0.31 8.49 -1.21
CA ASN A 107 0.93 8.62 -0.48
C ASN A 107 1.98 9.36 -1.32
N PRO A 108 2.29 10.64 -1.02
CA PRO A 108 3.20 11.45 -1.82
C PRO A 108 4.67 11.03 -1.69
N ASP A 109 5.04 10.35 -0.61
CA ASP A 109 6.43 10.00 -0.27
C ASP A 109 6.75 8.52 -0.52
N VAL A 110 6.10 7.91 -1.51
CA VAL A 110 6.31 6.49 -1.86
C VAL A 110 7.75 6.25 -2.32
N ALA A 111 8.51 5.52 -1.53
CA ALA A 111 9.87 5.08 -1.86
C ALA A 111 9.88 3.81 -2.75
N ALA A 112 8.85 2.98 -2.61
CA ALA A 112 8.59 1.82 -3.44
C ALA A 112 7.08 1.54 -3.49
N VAL A 113 6.64 0.73 -4.44
CA VAL A 113 5.26 0.26 -4.56
C VAL A 113 5.24 -1.20 -4.99
N THR A 114 4.37 -1.99 -4.39
CA THR A 114 4.15 -3.39 -4.78
C THR A 114 2.94 -3.51 -5.70
N LEU A 115 3.19 -3.96 -6.92
CA LEU A 115 2.23 -4.27 -7.96
C LEU A 115 2.04 -5.80 -8.05
N VAL A 116 1.23 -6.34 -7.18
CA VAL A 116 0.97 -7.78 -7.00
C VAL A 116 2.22 -8.56 -6.52
N ASP A 117 3.12 -8.91 -7.42
CA ASP A 117 4.38 -9.63 -7.17
C ASP A 117 5.61 -8.86 -7.69
N VAL A 118 5.41 -7.66 -8.23
CA VAL A 118 6.48 -6.78 -8.72
C VAL A 118 6.64 -5.57 -7.81
N ILE A 119 7.80 -5.40 -7.23
CA ILE A 119 8.16 -4.26 -6.40
C ILE A 119 8.89 -3.23 -7.27
N VAL A 120 8.37 -2.03 -7.36
CA VAL A 120 8.96 -0.93 -8.11
C VAL A 120 9.56 0.07 -7.13
N PHE A 121 10.88 0.16 -7.09
CA PHE A 121 11.61 1.10 -6.24
C PHE A 121 11.80 2.44 -6.94
N ARG A 122 11.69 3.54 -6.19
CA ARG A 122 11.95 4.90 -6.71
C ARG A 122 13.41 5.12 -7.07
N ASN A 123 14.31 4.50 -6.31
CA ASN A 123 15.75 4.65 -6.55
C ASN A 123 16.52 3.34 -6.35
N ALA A 124 17.64 3.22 -7.04
CA ALA A 124 18.48 2.03 -7.01
C ALA A 124 19.18 1.81 -5.65
N GLY A 125 19.35 2.84 -4.84
CA GLY A 125 19.92 2.74 -3.50
C GLY A 125 19.01 1.95 -2.56
N ASP A 126 17.71 2.28 -2.55
CA ASP A 126 16.73 1.55 -1.74
C ASP A 126 16.59 0.09 -2.20
N ALA A 127 16.57 -0.16 -3.51
CA ALA A 127 16.51 -1.51 -4.04
C ALA A 127 17.72 -2.36 -3.64
N ARG A 128 18.90 -1.74 -3.51
CA ARG A 128 20.16 -2.44 -3.22
C ARG A 128 20.43 -2.64 -1.73
N ASP A 129 20.08 -1.64 -0.89
CA ASP A 129 20.59 -1.58 0.47
C ASP A 129 19.49 -1.51 1.56
N ASN A 130 18.24 -1.18 1.22
CA ASN A 130 17.16 -0.93 2.20
C ASN A 130 16.35 -2.18 2.52
N VAL A 131 16.95 -3.13 3.25
CA VAL A 131 16.31 -4.41 3.63
C VAL A 131 14.99 -4.21 4.38
N ALA A 132 14.89 -3.16 5.18
CA ALA A 132 13.66 -2.87 5.92
C ALA A 132 12.51 -2.43 4.99
N LEU A 133 12.80 -1.66 3.94
CA LEU A 133 11.81 -1.32 2.91
C LEU A 133 11.41 -2.57 2.10
N TRP A 134 12.37 -3.43 1.77
CA TRP A 134 12.06 -4.70 1.15
C TRP A 134 11.11 -5.56 1.99
N ALA A 135 11.30 -5.59 3.31
CA ALA A 135 10.39 -6.29 4.21
C ALA A 135 8.98 -5.71 4.16
N HIS A 136 8.84 -4.38 4.10
CA HIS A 136 7.55 -3.73 3.91
C HIS A 136 6.86 -4.19 2.62
N GLU A 137 7.55 -4.08 1.50
CA GLU A 137 7.00 -4.41 0.18
C GLU A 137 6.68 -5.89 0.03
N LEU A 138 7.51 -6.79 0.57
CA LEU A 138 7.22 -8.22 0.58
C LEU A 138 5.99 -8.58 1.42
N LYS A 139 5.64 -7.76 2.41
CA LYS A 139 4.38 -7.94 3.14
C LYS A 139 3.19 -7.73 2.22
N HIS A 140 3.26 -6.78 1.32
CA HIS A 140 2.22 -6.60 0.30
C HIS A 140 2.17 -7.77 -0.69
N VAL A 141 3.31 -8.31 -1.14
CA VAL A 141 3.33 -9.54 -1.95
C VAL A 141 2.62 -10.67 -1.22
N GLN A 142 2.90 -10.87 0.07
CA GLN A 142 2.23 -11.87 0.90
C GLN A 142 0.72 -11.62 1.00
N GLN A 143 0.29 -10.37 1.18
CA GLN A 143 -1.12 -9.99 1.23
C GLN A 143 -1.83 -10.28 -0.10
N TYR A 144 -1.19 -9.98 -1.25
CA TYR A 144 -1.73 -10.35 -2.57
C TYR A 144 -1.86 -11.86 -2.75
N GLN A 145 -0.91 -12.65 -2.27
CA GLN A 145 -1.00 -14.12 -2.32
C GLN A 145 -2.15 -14.65 -1.45
N GLN A 146 -2.40 -14.02 -0.30
CA GLN A 146 -3.43 -14.44 0.65
C GLN A 146 -4.84 -14.03 0.22
N TRP A 147 -4.99 -12.84 -0.36
CA TRP A 147 -6.30 -12.24 -0.62
C TRP A 147 -6.66 -12.18 -2.11
N GLY A 148 -5.68 -12.21 -2.98
CA GLY A 148 -5.85 -11.86 -4.38
C GLY A 148 -5.97 -10.36 -4.60
N VAL A 149 -5.88 -9.94 -5.86
CA VAL A 149 -5.82 -8.51 -6.23
C VAL A 149 -7.11 -7.76 -5.93
N ASP A 150 -8.26 -8.39 -6.17
CA ASP A 150 -9.58 -7.76 -5.98
C ASP A 150 -9.87 -7.52 -4.50
N ASP A 151 -9.63 -8.53 -3.65
CA ASP A 151 -9.80 -8.40 -2.20
C ASP A 151 -8.79 -7.43 -1.58
N PHE A 152 -7.53 -7.43 -2.05
CA PHE A 152 -6.56 -6.44 -1.65
C PHE A 152 -7.06 -5.02 -1.95
N ALA A 153 -7.49 -4.77 -3.18
CA ALA A 153 -8.00 -3.46 -3.60
C ALA A 153 -9.25 -3.05 -2.79
N ALA A 154 -10.15 -3.99 -2.52
CA ALA A 154 -11.34 -3.72 -1.71
C ALA A 154 -10.99 -3.38 -0.25
N ARG A 155 -10.01 -4.06 0.34
CA ARG A 155 -9.52 -3.78 1.70
C ARG A 155 -8.79 -2.44 1.74
N TYR A 156 -7.92 -2.18 0.79
CA TYR A 156 -7.13 -0.96 0.69
C TYR A 156 -8.00 0.28 0.54
N THR A 157 -8.99 0.26 -0.37
CA THR A 157 -9.92 1.38 -0.56
C THR A 157 -10.85 1.60 0.63
N ARG A 158 -11.15 0.55 1.40
CA ARG A 158 -11.99 0.65 2.60
C ARG A 158 -11.24 1.19 3.80
N ASN A 159 -10.03 0.70 4.03
CA ASN A 159 -9.19 1.04 5.17
C ASN A 159 -7.72 0.73 4.87
N TYR A 160 -7.03 1.67 4.20
CA TYR A 160 -5.64 1.49 3.82
C TYR A 160 -4.72 1.29 5.04
N GLU A 161 -5.01 1.98 6.16
CA GLU A 161 -4.21 1.87 7.39
C GLU A 161 -4.16 0.43 7.92
N ALA A 162 -5.28 -0.30 7.85
CA ALA A 162 -5.32 -1.70 8.27
C ALA A 162 -4.52 -2.63 7.34
N VAL A 163 -4.32 -2.24 6.08
CA VAL A 163 -3.48 -2.98 5.11
C VAL A 163 -2.01 -2.64 5.31
N GLU A 164 -1.70 -1.38 5.55
CA GLU A 164 -0.34 -0.87 5.73
C GLU A 164 0.28 -1.22 7.11
N ALA A 165 -0.53 -1.23 8.18
CA ALA A 165 -0.02 -1.43 9.53
C ALA A 165 0.85 -2.69 9.70
N PRO A 166 0.50 -3.87 9.15
CA PRO A 166 1.37 -5.05 9.20
C PRO A 166 2.68 -4.89 8.42
N ALA A 167 2.68 -4.10 7.33
CA ALA A 167 3.88 -3.83 6.54
C ALA A 167 4.84 -2.89 7.28
N TYR A 168 4.33 -1.85 7.91
CA TYR A 168 5.14 -1.00 8.80
C TYR A 168 5.64 -1.73 10.03
N ALA A 169 4.87 -2.64 10.61
CA ALA A 169 5.28 -3.44 11.75
C ALA A 169 6.51 -4.31 11.40
N ILE A 170 6.45 -5.09 10.33
CA ILE A 170 7.57 -5.93 9.91
C ILE A 170 8.79 -5.09 9.48
N GLN A 171 8.58 -3.96 8.82
CA GLN A 171 9.65 -3.02 8.48
C GLN A 171 10.41 -2.56 9.73
N ALA A 172 9.68 -2.20 10.79
CA ALA A 172 10.27 -1.76 12.06
C ALA A 172 11.03 -2.89 12.77
N GLU A 173 10.50 -4.12 12.74
CA GLU A 173 11.14 -5.30 13.33
C GLU A 173 12.45 -5.63 12.63
N VAL A 174 12.45 -5.69 11.29
CA VAL A 174 13.65 -5.93 10.48
C VAL A 174 14.68 -4.82 10.68
N ALA A 175 14.27 -3.55 10.65
CA ALA A 175 15.16 -2.43 10.91
C ALA A 175 15.78 -2.47 12.32
N LYS A 176 15.07 -2.98 13.31
CA LYS A 176 15.59 -3.20 14.67
C LYS A 176 16.61 -4.33 14.69
N ALA A 177 16.30 -5.46 14.06
CA ALA A 177 17.19 -6.63 14.01
C ALA A 177 18.54 -6.28 13.35
N LEU A 178 18.50 -5.55 12.21
CA LEU A 178 19.70 -5.12 11.49
C LEU A 178 20.60 -4.14 12.25
N ARG A 179 20.10 -3.46 13.27
CA ARG A 179 20.92 -2.58 14.14
C ARG A 179 21.64 -3.34 15.25
N LEU A 180 21.25 -4.59 15.49
CA LEU A 180 21.81 -5.44 16.55
C LEU A 180 22.87 -6.41 16.03
N THR A 181 23.04 -6.51 14.71
CA THR A 181 24.06 -7.29 13.99
C THR A 181 25.17 -6.39 13.50
#